data_8b0c7a5f201ce065cd790cbd280958f8
#
_entry.id   8b0c7a5f201ce065cd790cbd280958f8
#
_cell.length_a   1.000
_cell.length_b   1.000
_cell.length_c   1.000
_cell.angle_alpha   90.00
_cell.angle_beta   90.00
_cell.angle_gamma   90.00
#
_symmetry.space_group_name_H-M   'P 1'
#
loop_
_entity.id
_entity.type
_entity.pdbx_description
1 polymer ?
#
loop_
_entity_poly.entity_id
_entity_poly.type
_entity_poly.pdbx_seq_one_letter_code
_entity_poly.pdbx_strand_id
1 'polypeptide(L)'
;MAKNQLQISPRFNVLVASERLEGNSFSAAFPEPLNWSTQQNLLNRYQADALVCVEIVDSDFIVTQGKRKVKRTVGTGDNQKTIEVDEWYAEGVGNIKIGLRMYYPANKEIIDQQLLDETNTWQGAADSKAGAIAALINRNAATRELADMVGHDYAYKIAPMPVQLRRIFYTKAKDFPALEEGARLAEVN
;
A
#
# COMPACT_ATOMS: atom_id res chain seq x y z
N MET A 1 -7.67 -0.99 -4.38
CA MET A 1 -7.26 0.33 -3.83
C MET A 1 -6.61 1.26 -4.83
N ALA A 2 -5.70 0.87 -5.70
CA ALA A 2 -5.18 1.76 -6.77
C ALA A 2 -6.28 2.55 -7.51
N LYS A 3 -7.40 1.89 -7.84
CA LYS A 3 -8.57 2.54 -8.43
C LYS A 3 -9.06 3.73 -7.58
N ASN A 4 -9.24 3.54 -6.28
CA ASN A 4 -9.79 4.59 -5.41
C ASN A 4 -8.84 5.78 -5.29
N GLN A 5 -7.53 5.51 -5.22
CA GLN A 5 -6.52 6.55 -5.19
C GLN A 5 -6.45 7.32 -6.52
N LEU A 6 -6.46 6.62 -7.64
CA LEU A 6 -6.46 7.26 -8.96
C LEU A 6 -7.72 8.09 -9.21
N GLN A 7 -8.88 7.69 -8.66
CA GLN A 7 -10.13 8.45 -8.78
C GLN A 7 -10.14 9.77 -7.99
N ILE A 8 -9.26 9.94 -6.99
CA ILE A 8 -9.09 11.22 -6.29
C ILE A 8 -8.41 12.25 -7.20
N SER A 9 -7.58 11.78 -8.13
CA SER A 9 -6.94 12.67 -9.11
C SER A 9 -7.94 13.13 -10.16
N PRO A 10 -8.01 14.42 -10.47
CA PRO A 10 -8.87 14.93 -11.55
C PRO A 10 -8.39 14.51 -12.96
N ARG A 11 -7.23 13.83 -13.03
CA ARG A 11 -6.61 13.42 -14.30
C ARG A 11 -7.26 12.18 -14.91
N PHE A 12 -7.79 11.28 -14.09
CA PHE A 12 -8.21 9.96 -14.55
C PHE A 12 -9.66 9.64 -14.18
N ASN A 13 -10.38 9.07 -15.14
CA ASN A 13 -11.59 8.31 -14.90
C ASN A 13 -11.22 6.82 -14.99
N VAL A 14 -11.24 6.10 -13.87
CA VAL A 14 -10.70 4.74 -13.77
C VAL A 14 -11.81 3.70 -13.85
N LEU A 15 -11.74 2.87 -14.88
CA LEU A 15 -12.57 1.68 -15.07
C LEU A 15 -11.77 0.44 -14.73
N VAL A 16 -12.41 -0.55 -14.14
CA VAL A 16 -11.80 -1.86 -13.86
C VAL A 16 -12.38 -2.88 -14.82
N ALA A 17 -11.54 -3.37 -15.71
CA ALA A 17 -11.90 -4.47 -16.61
C ALA A 17 -11.97 -5.78 -15.82
N SER A 18 -12.93 -6.63 -16.15
CA SER A 18 -13.10 -7.96 -15.54
C SER A 18 -12.33 -9.05 -16.28
N GLU A 19 -11.75 -8.73 -17.41
CA GLU A 19 -10.98 -9.67 -18.22
C GLU A 19 -9.70 -10.07 -17.52
N ARG A 20 -9.41 -11.36 -17.56
CA ARG A 20 -8.08 -11.88 -17.24
C ARG A 20 -7.32 -12.03 -18.55
N LEU A 21 -6.13 -11.45 -18.57
CA LEU A 21 -5.23 -11.62 -19.70
C LEU A 21 -4.57 -12.99 -19.61
N GLU A 22 -4.55 -13.71 -20.75
CA GLU A 22 -3.77 -14.93 -20.84
C GLU A 22 -2.28 -14.56 -20.86
N GLY A 23 -1.45 -15.40 -20.26
CA GLY A 23 -0.01 -15.22 -20.27
C GLY A 23 0.60 -14.39 -19.15
N ASN A 24 -0.14 -14.14 -18.06
CA ASN A 24 0.47 -13.55 -16.86
C ASN A 24 1.67 -14.40 -16.42
N SER A 25 2.82 -13.75 -16.28
CA SER A 25 4.03 -14.40 -15.78
C SER A 25 3.96 -14.62 -14.28
N PHE A 26 4.22 -15.84 -13.85
CA PHE A 26 4.48 -16.16 -12.44
C PHE A 26 5.97 -15.98 -12.07
N SER A 27 6.78 -15.53 -13.01
CA SER A 27 8.17 -15.16 -12.78
C SER A 27 8.31 -13.65 -12.58
N ALA A 28 9.42 -13.23 -11.98
CA ALA A 28 9.73 -11.81 -11.80
C ALA A 28 10.14 -11.10 -13.12
N ALA A 29 9.99 -11.74 -14.26
CA ALA A 29 10.28 -11.18 -15.57
C ALA A 29 8.98 -10.80 -16.30
N PHE A 30 8.99 -9.65 -16.95
CA PHE A 30 7.85 -9.24 -17.76
C PHE A 30 7.66 -10.19 -18.96
N PRO A 31 6.42 -10.62 -19.24
CA PRO A 31 6.09 -11.35 -20.45
C PRO A 31 6.24 -10.45 -21.69
N GLU A 32 6.11 -11.04 -22.86
CA GLU A 32 5.98 -10.26 -24.10
C GLU A 32 4.81 -9.27 -23.97
N PRO A 33 4.97 -8.05 -24.51
CA PRO A 33 3.90 -7.06 -24.45
C PRO A 33 2.60 -7.55 -25.06
N LEU A 34 1.49 -7.13 -24.48
CA LEU A 34 0.17 -7.44 -25.00
C LEU A 34 0.04 -6.98 -26.46
N ASN A 35 -0.55 -7.82 -27.31
CA ASN A 35 -0.76 -7.49 -28.71
C ASN A 35 -1.63 -6.21 -28.86
N TRP A 36 -1.21 -5.29 -29.71
CA TRP A 36 -1.89 -4.00 -29.92
C TRP A 36 -3.35 -4.15 -30.35
N SER A 37 -3.69 -5.17 -31.12
CA SER A 37 -5.08 -5.43 -31.51
C SER A 37 -5.95 -5.82 -30.31
N THR A 38 -5.41 -6.62 -29.39
CA THR A 38 -6.08 -6.98 -28.14
C THR A 38 -6.29 -5.77 -27.25
N GLN A 39 -5.26 -4.93 -27.11
CA GLN A 39 -5.35 -3.68 -26.35
C GLN A 39 -6.42 -2.75 -26.93
N GLN A 40 -6.40 -2.56 -28.26
CA GLN A 40 -7.38 -1.68 -28.93
C GLN A 40 -8.81 -2.20 -28.76
N ASN A 41 -9.02 -3.52 -28.82
CA ASN A 41 -10.33 -4.13 -28.59
C ASN A 41 -10.84 -3.89 -27.15
N LEU A 42 -9.95 -4.00 -26.17
CA LEU A 42 -10.30 -3.69 -24.76
C LEU A 42 -10.66 -2.21 -24.62
N LEU A 43 -9.84 -1.31 -25.13
CA LEU A 43 -10.09 0.14 -25.03
C LEU A 43 -11.40 0.54 -25.72
N ASN A 44 -11.68 -0.01 -26.89
CA ASN A 44 -12.94 0.25 -27.60
C ASN A 44 -14.17 -0.23 -26.79
N ARG A 45 -14.03 -1.40 -26.14
CA ARG A 45 -15.11 -1.95 -25.30
C ARG A 45 -15.39 -1.09 -24.08
N TYR A 46 -14.35 -0.60 -23.42
CA TYR A 46 -14.47 0.20 -22.19
C TYR A 46 -14.47 1.70 -22.45
N GLN A 47 -14.35 2.13 -23.70
CA GLN A 47 -14.24 3.54 -24.08
C GLN A 47 -13.16 4.28 -23.27
N ALA A 48 -11.98 3.66 -23.23
CA ALA A 48 -10.83 4.15 -22.47
C ALA A 48 -9.69 4.55 -23.40
N ASP A 49 -8.82 5.46 -22.94
CA ASP A 49 -7.70 5.99 -23.73
C ASP A 49 -6.41 5.21 -23.49
N ALA A 50 -6.24 4.65 -22.31
CA ALA A 50 -5.06 3.90 -21.90
C ALA A 50 -5.42 2.66 -21.10
N LEU A 51 -4.52 1.69 -21.06
CA LEU A 51 -4.69 0.43 -20.37
C LEU A 51 -3.54 0.23 -19.38
N VAL A 52 -3.86 0.04 -18.10
CA VAL A 52 -2.90 -0.41 -17.09
C VAL A 52 -3.11 -1.89 -16.85
N CYS A 53 -2.07 -2.68 -17.13
CA CYS A 53 -2.08 -4.12 -16.94
C CYS A 53 -1.21 -4.52 -15.75
N VAL A 54 -1.71 -5.42 -14.93
CA VAL A 54 -0.91 -6.16 -13.95
C VAL A 54 -0.43 -7.43 -14.65
N GLU A 55 0.86 -7.50 -14.95
CA GLU A 55 1.44 -8.60 -15.74
C GLU A 55 2.30 -9.55 -14.93
N ILE A 56 2.78 -9.11 -13.78
CA ILE A 56 3.53 -9.92 -12.82
C ILE A 56 2.84 -9.82 -11.48
N VAL A 57 2.60 -10.95 -10.84
CA VAL A 57 2.23 -11.05 -9.42
C VAL A 57 2.98 -12.22 -8.83
N ASP A 58 3.97 -11.91 -8.00
CA ASP A 58 4.74 -12.90 -7.24
C ASP A 58 4.64 -12.53 -5.76
N SER A 59 4.19 -13.45 -4.92
CA SER A 59 4.01 -13.19 -3.49
C SER A 59 4.39 -14.39 -2.64
N ASP A 60 5.06 -14.12 -1.54
CA ASP A 60 5.40 -15.11 -0.53
C ASP A 60 4.98 -14.65 0.86
N PHE A 61 4.76 -15.62 1.75
CA PHE A 61 4.40 -15.37 3.15
C PHE A 61 5.01 -16.48 4.02
N ILE A 62 6.04 -16.12 4.79
CA ILE A 62 6.79 -17.02 5.63
C ILE A 62 6.38 -16.79 7.07
N VAL A 63 6.04 -17.87 7.79
CA VAL A 63 5.64 -17.82 9.20
C VAL A 63 6.70 -18.48 10.06
N THR A 64 7.19 -17.72 11.03
CA THR A 64 8.03 -18.22 12.13
C THR A 64 7.25 -18.16 13.45
N GLN A 65 7.66 -18.96 14.42
CA GLN A 65 6.98 -19.01 15.71
C GLN A 65 7.97 -19.35 16.81
N GLY A 66 7.69 -18.86 17.99
CA GLY A 66 8.55 -19.09 19.15
C GLY A 66 7.84 -18.78 20.46
N LYS A 67 8.62 -18.87 21.51
CA LYS A 67 8.20 -18.56 22.87
C LYS A 67 9.11 -17.49 23.43
N ARG A 68 8.55 -16.48 24.09
CA ARG A 68 9.28 -15.37 24.70
C ARG A 68 8.75 -15.10 26.10
N LYS A 69 9.59 -14.51 26.94
CA LYS A 69 9.16 -13.97 28.22
C LYS A 69 8.73 -12.51 28.06
N VAL A 70 7.55 -12.20 28.56
CA VAL A 70 7.00 -10.85 28.55
C VAL A 70 6.62 -10.42 29.95
N LYS A 71 6.77 -9.14 30.25
CA LYS A 71 6.32 -8.56 31.51
C LYS A 71 4.85 -8.15 31.36
N ARG A 72 4.00 -8.70 32.23
CA ARG A 72 2.58 -8.31 32.31
C ARG A 72 2.29 -7.71 33.68
N THR A 73 1.57 -6.61 33.70
CA THR A 73 1.04 -6.02 34.94
C THR A 73 -0.28 -6.68 35.28
N VAL A 74 -0.37 -7.27 36.46
CA VAL A 74 -1.57 -7.90 37.00
C VAL A 74 -1.99 -7.20 38.28
N GLY A 75 -3.33 -7.17 38.55
CA GLY A 75 -3.92 -6.44 39.68
C GLY A 75 -4.47 -5.08 39.29
N THR A 76 -5.17 -4.44 40.21
CA THR A 76 -5.79 -3.13 40.04
C THR A 76 -5.40 -2.19 41.20
N GLY A 77 -5.30 -0.88 40.89
CA GLY A 77 -4.93 0.16 41.88
C GLY A 77 -3.56 -0.09 42.51
N ASP A 78 -3.45 0.06 43.83
CA ASP A 78 -2.18 -0.06 44.58
C ASP A 78 -1.65 -1.51 44.65
N ASN A 79 -2.42 -2.50 44.23
CA ASN A 79 -2.04 -3.90 44.20
C ASN A 79 -1.49 -4.36 42.84
N GLN A 80 -1.06 -3.46 42.00
CA GLN A 80 -0.43 -3.80 40.73
C GLN A 80 0.95 -4.46 40.95
N LYS A 81 1.16 -5.60 40.29
CA LYS A 81 2.46 -6.31 40.26
C LYS A 81 2.83 -6.64 38.84
N THR A 82 4.09 -6.43 38.49
CA THR A 82 4.65 -6.88 37.23
C THR A 82 5.22 -8.29 37.41
N ILE A 83 4.72 -9.21 36.62
CA ILE A 83 5.18 -10.62 36.60
C ILE A 83 5.76 -10.94 35.21
N GLU A 84 6.72 -11.84 35.16
CA GLU A 84 7.17 -12.44 33.89
C GLU A 84 6.31 -13.66 33.57
N VAL A 85 5.76 -13.70 32.38
CA VAL A 85 4.99 -14.83 31.87
C VAL A 85 5.55 -15.27 30.53
N ASP A 86 5.44 -16.55 30.25
CA ASP A 86 5.74 -17.09 28.93
C ASP A 86 4.60 -16.78 27.96
N GLU A 87 4.94 -16.25 26.80
CA GLU A 87 4.00 -15.94 25.74
C GLU A 87 4.46 -16.60 24.44
N TRP A 88 3.55 -17.26 23.74
CA TRP A 88 3.79 -17.74 22.40
C TRP A 88 3.60 -16.58 21.41
N TYR A 89 4.51 -16.48 20.44
CA TYR A 89 4.37 -15.56 19.33
C TYR A 89 4.46 -16.28 17.99
N ALA A 90 3.79 -15.73 17.00
CA ALA A 90 3.95 -16.06 15.59
C ALA A 90 4.26 -14.77 14.84
N GLU A 91 5.20 -14.82 13.92
CA GLU A 91 5.58 -13.71 13.06
C GLU A 91 5.45 -14.14 11.61
N GLY A 92 4.74 -13.36 10.82
CA GLY A 92 4.56 -13.56 9.40
C GLY A 92 5.28 -12.46 8.64
N VAL A 93 6.23 -12.83 7.79
CA VAL A 93 6.88 -11.92 6.85
C VAL A 93 6.31 -12.19 5.47
N GLY A 94 5.65 -11.18 4.92
CA GLY A 94 5.10 -11.22 3.57
C GLY A 94 5.88 -10.33 2.65
N ASN A 95 6.06 -10.76 1.41
CA ASN A 95 6.54 -9.95 0.32
C ASN A 95 5.64 -10.08 -0.91
N ILE A 96 5.63 -9.06 -1.75
CA ILE A 96 4.95 -9.09 -3.03
C ILE A 96 5.77 -8.33 -4.07
N LYS A 97 5.81 -8.87 -5.29
CA LYS A 97 6.31 -8.17 -6.48
C LYS A 97 5.20 -8.05 -7.49
N ILE A 98 4.95 -6.84 -7.95
CA ILE A 98 3.90 -6.55 -8.95
C ILE A 98 4.56 -5.84 -10.13
N GLY A 99 4.41 -6.44 -11.31
CA GLY A 99 4.81 -5.82 -12.57
C GLY A 99 3.61 -5.16 -13.23
N LEU A 100 3.74 -3.88 -13.52
CA LEU A 100 2.73 -3.04 -14.14
C LEU A 100 3.25 -2.48 -15.45
N ARG A 101 2.42 -2.53 -16.49
CA ARG A 101 2.62 -1.80 -17.74
C ARG A 101 1.44 -0.90 -18.02
N MET A 102 1.73 0.31 -18.48
CA MET A 102 0.75 1.23 -19.03
C MET A 102 0.93 1.32 -20.53
N TYR A 103 -0.12 0.96 -21.25
CA TYR A 103 -0.17 0.98 -22.70
C TYR A 103 -1.00 2.15 -23.18
N TYR A 104 -0.50 2.82 -24.23
CA TYR A 104 -1.21 3.85 -24.96
C TYR A 104 -1.33 3.46 -26.43
N PRO A 105 -2.35 2.68 -26.82
CA PRO A 105 -2.46 2.08 -28.15
C PRO A 105 -2.60 3.07 -29.29
N ALA A 106 -3.07 4.29 -29.03
CA ALA A 106 -3.17 5.34 -30.08
C ALA A 106 -1.82 5.58 -30.75
N ASN A 107 -0.72 5.55 -29.99
CA ASN A 107 0.65 5.69 -30.49
C ASN A 107 1.39 4.36 -30.59
N LYS A 108 0.78 3.26 -30.16
CA LYS A 108 1.44 1.95 -30.01
C LYS A 108 2.66 2.02 -29.10
N GLU A 109 2.51 2.64 -27.94
CA GLU A 109 3.59 2.86 -26.98
C GLU A 109 3.28 2.23 -25.62
N ILE A 110 4.33 1.70 -24.99
CA ILE A 110 4.34 1.39 -23.56
C ILE A 110 4.87 2.65 -22.89
N ILE A 111 3.98 3.42 -22.27
CA ILE A 111 4.32 4.71 -21.66
C ILE A 111 4.87 4.60 -20.24
N ASP A 112 4.62 3.49 -19.58
CA ASP A 112 5.24 3.19 -18.29
C ASP A 112 5.37 1.67 -18.09
N GLN A 113 6.46 1.22 -17.47
CA GLN A 113 6.71 -0.15 -17.06
C GLN A 113 7.43 -0.15 -15.73
N GLN A 114 6.83 -0.75 -14.71
CA GLN A 114 7.36 -0.79 -13.37
C GLN A 114 7.28 -2.19 -12.78
N LEU A 115 8.34 -2.59 -12.10
CA LEU A 115 8.35 -3.71 -11.16
C LEU A 115 8.46 -3.11 -9.76
N LEU A 116 7.41 -3.23 -8.99
CA LEU A 116 7.31 -2.69 -7.63
C LEU A 116 7.31 -3.86 -6.65
N ASP A 117 7.97 -3.69 -5.53
CA ASP A 117 8.00 -4.68 -4.46
C ASP A 117 7.70 -4.04 -3.10
N GLU A 118 6.99 -4.80 -2.27
CA GLU A 118 6.65 -4.42 -0.91
C GLU A 118 6.85 -5.60 0.04
N THR A 119 7.30 -5.28 1.24
CA THR A 119 7.50 -6.24 2.32
C THR A 119 6.92 -5.69 3.62
N ASN A 120 6.20 -6.53 4.34
CA ASN A 120 5.71 -6.17 5.66
C ASN A 120 5.77 -7.36 6.61
N THR A 121 5.77 -7.07 7.91
CA THR A 121 5.83 -8.05 8.98
C THR A 121 4.65 -7.87 9.91
N TRP A 122 3.97 -8.97 10.21
CA TRP A 122 2.85 -9.02 11.16
C TRP A 122 3.20 -9.93 12.32
N GLN A 123 2.65 -9.65 13.50
CA GLN A 123 2.85 -10.47 14.68
C GLN A 123 1.50 -10.83 15.30
N GLY A 124 1.42 -12.07 15.76
CA GLY A 124 0.36 -12.58 16.61
C GLY A 124 0.95 -13.12 17.91
N ALA A 125 0.27 -12.92 19.03
CA ALA A 125 0.72 -13.45 20.31
C ALA A 125 -0.46 -13.99 21.12
N ALA A 126 -0.20 -15.06 21.90
CA ALA A 126 -1.19 -15.68 22.76
C ALA A 126 -0.52 -16.56 23.85
N ASP A 127 -1.31 -17.05 24.77
CA ASP A 127 -0.84 -17.98 25.81
C ASP A 127 -0.60 -19.42 25.29
N SER A 128 -0.96 -19.69 24.04
CA SER A 128 -0.72 -20.97 23.37
C SER A 128 -0.17 -20.78 21.95
N LYS A 129 0.57 -21.77 21.47
CA LYS A 129 1.12 -21.81 20.12
C LYS A 129 0.02 -21.67 19.04
N ALA A 130 -1.06 -22.43 19.19
CA ALA A 130 -2.20 -22.37 18.26
C ALA A 130 -2.88 -21.01 18.30
N GLY A 131 -3.03 -20.41 19.48
CA GLY A 131 -3.58 -19.06 19.64
C GLY A 131 -2.74 -17.99 18.98
N ALA A 132 -1.41 -18.06 19.09
CA ALA A 132 -0.50 -17.12 18.46
C ALA A 132 -0.60 -17.18 16.92
N ILE A 133 -0.69 -18.39 16.34
CA ILE A 133 -0.91 -18.56 14.90
C ILE A 133 -2.29 -18.06 14.48
N ALA A 134 -3.33 -18.30 15.27
CA ALA A 134 -4.68 -17.83 14.98
C ALA A 134 -4.81 -16.29 15.07
N ALA A 135 -4.00 -15.65 15.91
CA ALA A 135 -3.93 -14.20 16.05
C ALA A 135 -3.12 -13.52 14.93
N LEU A 136 -2.32 -14.29 14.17
CA LEU A 136 -1.57 -13.78 13.04
C LEU A 136 -2.51 -13.52 11.84
N ILE A 137 -2.22 -12.49 11.08
CA ILE A 137 -2.90 -12.25 9.80
C ILE A 137 -2.77 -13.48 8.89
N ASN A 138 -3.83 -13.83 8.19
CA ASN A 138 -3.75 -14.92 7.22
C ASN A 138 -3.06 -14.47 5.92
N ARG A 139 -2.46 -15.42 5.20
CA ARG A 139 -1.72 -15.16 3.96
C ARG A 139 -2.49 -14.31 2.94
N ASN A 140 -3.78 -14.60 2.73
CA ASN A 140 -4.57 -13.88 1.74
C ASN A 140 -4.80 -12.42 2.13
N ALA A 141 -5.02 -12.14 3.41
CA ALA A 141 -5.17 -10.78 3.91
C ALA A 141 -3.84 -10.02 3.83
N ALA A 142 -2.72 -10.64 4.21
CA ALA A 142 -1.39 -10.07 4.09
C ALA A 142 -1.04 -9.72 2.63
N THR A 143 -1.31 -10.65 1.69
CA THR A 143 -1.09 -10.39 0.25
C THR A 143 -1.94 -9.23 -0.26
N ARG A 144 -3.19 -9.09 0.23
CA ARG A 144 -4.05 -7.95 -0.15
C ARG A 144 -3.50 -6.63 0.37
N GLU A 145 -3.08 -6.58 1.62
CA GLU A 145 -2.48 -5.36 2.20
C GLU A 145 -1.25 -4.93 1.42
N LEU A 146 -0.34 -5.87 1.10
CA LEU A 146 0.83 -5.58 0.29
C LEU A 146 0.47 -5.11 -1.13
N ALA A 147 -0.49 -5.76 -1.78
CA ALA A 147 -0.95 -5.34 -3.10
C ALA A 147 -1.61 -3.96 -3.08
N ASP A 148 -2.27 -3.61 -1.96
CA ASP A 148 -2.83 -2.28 -1.76
C ASP A 148 -1.75 -1.21 -1.60
N MET A 149 -0.65 -1.51 -0.90
CA MET A 149 0.51 -0.62 -0.77
C MET A 149 1.14 -0.34 -2.13
N VAL A 150 1.46 -1.40 -2.89
CA VAL A 150 2.00 -1.26 -4.26
C VAL A 150 1.06 -0.46 -5.16
N GLY A 151 -0.24 -0.74 -5.09
CA GLY A 151 -1.24 -0.03 -5.90
C GLY A 151 -1.34 1.46 -5.54
N HIS A 152 -1.16 1.79 -4.28
CA HIS A 152 -1.12 3.16 -3.79
C HIS A 152 0.13 3.88 -4.31
N ASP A 153 1.30 3.29 -4.19
CA ASP A 153 2.57 3.89 -4.62
C ASP A 153 2.60 4.11 -6.13
N TYR A 154 2.10 3.14 -6.88
CA TYR A 154 1.95 3.33 -8.32
C TYR A 154 1.00 4.47 -8.68
N ALA A 155 -0.13 4.58 -7.97
CA ALA A 155 -1.07 5.67 -8.19
C ALA A 155 -0.46 7.05 -7.92
N TYR A 156 0.31 7.19 -6.85
CA TYR A 156 1.03 8.44 -6.56
C TYR A 156 2.05 8.80 -7.62
N LYS A 157 2.70 7.80 -8.22
CA LYS A 157 3.67 8.03 -9.29
C LYS A 157 3.02 8.60 -10.56
N ILE A 158 1.87 8.08 -10.97
CA ILE A 158 1.27 8.41 -12.28
C ILE A 158 0.25 9.53 -12.22
N ALA A 159 -0.27 9.86 -11.04
CA ALA A 159 -1.33 10.84 -10.87
C ALA A 159 -0.96 11.92 -9.84
N PRO A 160 -1.19 13.21 -10.14
CA PRO A 160 -1.08 14.25 -9.13
C PRO A 160 -2.14 14.03 -8.06
N MET A 161 -1.72 14.02 -6.80
CA MET A 161 -2.60 13.88 -5.65
C MET A 161 -2.73 15.20 -4.92
N PRO A 162 -3.91 15.55 -4.39
CA PRO A 162 -4.05 16.70 -3.52
C PRO A 162 -3.27 16.47 -2.22
N VAL A 163 -2.39 17.39 -1.88
CA VAL A 163 -1.61 17.34 -0.64
C VAL A 163 -2.05 18.46 0.26
N GLN A 164 -2.47 18.15 1.48
CA GLN A 164 -2.75 19.13 2.50
C GLN A 164 -1.48 19.41 3.30
N LEU A 165 -0.87 20.57 3.08
CA LEU A 165 0.28 21.02 3.84
C LEU A 165 -0.19 21.77 5.09
N ARG A 166 0.13 21.24 6.27
CA ARG A 166 -0.07 21.92 7.54
C ARG A 166 1.25 22.50 8.01
N ARG A 167 1.30 23.83 8.14
CA ARG A 167 2.47 24.52 8.69
C ARG A 167 2.10 25.11 10.03
N ILE A 168 2.96 24.90 11.04
CA ILE A 168 2.84 25.53 12.34
C ILE A 168 3.87 26.66 12.36
N PHE A 169 3.42 27.86 12.70
CA PHE A 169 4.28 29.02 12.84
C PHE A 169 3.98 29.74 14.16
N TYR A 170 4.94 30.45 14.68
CA TYR A 170 4.78 31.24 15.89
C TYR A 170 3.93 32.46 15.56
N THR A 171 2.90 32.69 16.36
CA THR A 171 1.99 33.82 16.21
C THR A 171 2.40 35.02 17.05
N LYS A 172 3.20 34.81 18.12
CA LYS A 172 3.71 35.84 19.03
C LYS A 172 5.13 35.53 19.47
N ALA A 173 5.97 36.59 19.53
CA ALA A 173 7.24 36.54 20.22
C ALA A 173 7.47 37.88 20.88
N LYS A 174 7.86 37.87 22.17
CA LYS A 174 7.99 39.05 23.04
C LYS A 174 8.85 40.17 22.46
N ASP A 175 9.88 39.80 21.70
CA ASP A 175 10.88 40.74 21.17
C ASP A 175 10.79 40.93 19.64
N PHE A 176 9.73 40.40 18.98
CA PHE A 176 9.56 40.49 17.53
C PHE A 176 8.13 40.84 17.14
N PRO A 177 7.72 42.13 17.24
CA PRO A 177 6.37 42.58 16.86
C PRO A 177 5.99 42.25 15.41
N ALA A 178 6.95 42.27 14.49
CA ALA A 178 6.73 41.94 13.07
C ALA A 178 6.26 40.49 12.85
N LEU A 179 6.50 39.59 13.81
CA LEU A 179 6.02 38.22 13.73
C LEU A 179 4.51 38.13 13.92
N GLU A 180 3.94 38.95 14.77
CA GLU A 180 2.48 39.03 14.98
C GLU A 180 1.75 39.58 13.76
N GLU A 181 2.35 40.57 13.08
CA GLU A 181 1.83 41.12 11.84
C GLU A 181 1.93 40.10 10.70
N GLY A 182 3.07 39.40 10.57
CA GLY A 182 3.26 38.32 9.59
C GLY A 182 2.30 37.16 9.79
N ALA A 183 2.05 36.76 11.04
CA ALA A 183 1.07 35.71 11.35
C ALA A 183 -0.35 36.12 10.94
N ARG A 184 -0.76 37.35 11.22
CA ARG A 184 -2.06 37.87 10.82
C ARG A 184 -2.24 37.92 9.29
N LEU A 185 -1.20 38.26 8.56
CA LEU A 185 -1.21 38.25 7.09
C LEU A 185 -1.29 36.83 6.52
N ALA A 186 -0.69 35.86 7.18
CA ALA A 186 -0.74 34.44 6.77
C ALA A 186 -2.10 33.78 7.03
N GLU A 187 -2.89 34.28 7.97
CA GLU A 187 -4.25 33.79 8.27
C GLU A 187 -5.31 34.32 7.29
N VAL A 188 -5.01 35.40 6.56
CA VAL A 188 -5.97 36.09 5.67
C VAL A 188 -5.80 35.67 4.21
N ASN A 189 -4.71 34.99 3.86
CA ASN A 189 -4.44 34.45 2.51
C ASN A 189 -4.64 32.93 2.50
#